data_2b4ff38b9f9305e2085a25f41ede8f82
#
_entry.id   2b4ff38b9f9305e2085a25f41ede8f82
#
_cell.length_a   1.000
_cell.length_b   1.000
_cell.length_c   1.000
_cell.angle_alpha   90.00
_cell.angle_beta   90.00
_cell.angle_gamma   90.00
#
_symmetry.space_group_name_H-M   'P 1'
#
loop_
_entity.id
_entity.type
_entity.pdbx_description
1 polymer ?
#
loop_
_entity_poly.entity_id
_entity_poly.type
_entity_poly.pdbx_seq_one_letter_code
_entity_poly.pdbx_strand_id
1 'polypeptide(L)'
;GNDILICRDKSALDKNRFYATLARWVEPVQGKHPGREWVYDNARHRILIEAYIPSDPEKGGLIDYKFFCFAGKAEYLYVIADRSVGSDAKLGIFTKSFERLPYERMDEKPLNRNIPRPKNYSDMLAYAQRLAAPFPHARIDLYDQDEIIRFGEITFFDGSGYMTFFPDQFD
;
A
#
# COMPACT_ATOMS: atom_id res chain seq x y z
N GLY A 1 -5.86 4.82 2.61
CA GLY A 1 -7.26 5.15 2.29
C GLY A 1 -8.20 4.66 3.37
N ASN A 2 -9.21 5.48 3.69
CA ASN A 2 -10.17 5.16 4.76
C ASN A 2 -11.43 4.45 4.22
N ASP A 3 -11.52 4.26 2.89
CA ASP A 3 -12.69 3.68 2.22
C ASP A 3 -12.50 2.18 2.01
N ILE A 4 -12.44 1.45 3.15
CA ILE A 4 -12.30 -0.01 3.18
C ILE A 4 -13.41 -0.59 4.05
N LEU A 5 -14.06 -1.64 3.54
CA LEU A 5 -15.02 -2.44 4.27
C LEU A 5 -14.63 -3.91 4.21
N ILE A 6 -14.38 -4.51 5.36
CA ILE A 6 -14.04 -5.93 5.47
C ILE A 6 -15.30 -6.70 5.83
N CYS A 7 -15.72 -7.62 4.97
CA CYS A 7 -16.82 -8.54 5.20
C CYS A 7 -16.28 -9.97 5.30
N ARG A 8 -16.24 -10.52 6.51
CA ARG A 8 -15.82 -11.92 6.75
C ARG A 8 -16.97 -12.90 6.65
N ASP A 9 -18.18 -12.44 6.92
CA ASP A 9 -19.41 -13.24 6.86
C ASP A 9 -20.51 -12.43 6.16
N LYS A 10 -20.88 -12.86 4.97
CA LYS A 10 -21.92 -12.20 4.17
C LYS A 10 -23.31 -12.35 4.78
N SER A 11 -23.56 -13.37 5.61
CA SER A 11 -24.85 -13.58 6.27
C SER A 11 -25.10 -12.57 7.39
N ALA A 12 -24.03 -12.06 8.00
CA ALA A 12 -24.07 -11.04 9.04
C ALA A 12 -24.03 -9.60 8.51
N LEU A 13 -23.97 -9.43 7.17
CA LEU A 13 -23.85 -8.11 6.56
C LEU A 13 -25.16 -7.33 6.61
N ASP A 14 -25.16 -6.16 7.27
CA ASP A 14 -26.23 -5.18 7.13
C ASP A 14 -26.21 -4.58 5.71
N LYS A 15 -27.08 -5.11 4.87
CA LYS A 15 -27.16 -4.72 3.45
C LYS A 15 -27.50 -3.24 3.26
N ASN A 16 -28.37 -2.67 4.09
CA ASN A 16 -28.76 -1.26 3.96
C ASN A 16 -27.57 -0.34 4.24
N ARG A 17 -26.89 -0.59 5.36
CA ARG A 17 -25.68 0.15 5.72
C ARG A 17 -24.55 -0.04 4.68
N PHE A 18 -24.42 -1.27 4.17
CA PHE A 18 -23.45 -1.60 3.13
C PHE A 18 -23.68 -0.75 1.86
N TYR A 19 -24.90 -0.81 1.29
CA TYR A 19 -25.19 -0.04 0.09
C TYR A 19 -25.11 1.48 0.28
N ALA A 20 -25.55 1.99 1.42
CA ALA A 20 -25.40 3.41 1.75
C ALA A 20 -23.91 3.84 1.80
N THR A 21 -23.06 2.97 2.35
CA THR A 21 -21.59 3.23 2.39
C THR A 21 -21.00 3.25 0.99
N LEU A 22 -21.33 2.27 0.15
CA LEU A 22 -20.83 2.19 -1.23
C LEU A 22 -21.30 3.39 -2.08
N ALA A 23 -22.57 3.80 -1.93
CA ALA A 23 -23.11 4.94 -2.64
C ALA A 23 -22.30 6.21 -2.33
N ARG A 24 -21.99 6.45 -1.04
CA ARG A 24 -21.16 7.58 -0.62
C ARG A 24 -19.74 7.54 -1.21
N TRP A 25 -19.13 6.34 -1.33
CA TRP A 25 -17.77 6.19 -1.86
C TRP A 25 -17.64 6.50 -3.36
N VAL A 26 -18.73 6.38 -4.11
CA VAL A 26 -18.72 6.69 -5.55
C VAL A 26 -19.20 8.11 -5.87
N GLU A 27 -19.64 8.86 -4.86
CA GLU A 27 -19.99 10.27 -5.04
C GLU A 27 -18.74 11.05 -5.48
N PRO A 28 -18.88 11.98 -6.43
CA PRO A 28 -17.78 12.85 -6.82
C PRO A 28 -17.28 13.64 -5.60
N VAL A 29 -15.99 13.64 -5.36
CA VAL A 29 -15.39 14.51 -4.35
C VAL A 29 -15.53 15.94 -4.85
N GLN A 30 -16.30 16.75 -4.11
CA GLN A 30 -16.39 18.19 -4.39
C GLN A 30 -15.17 18.88 -3.78
N GLY A 31 -14.28 19.34 -4.64
CA GLY A 31 -13.07 20.06 -4.24
C GLY A 31 -11.81 19.42 -4.82
N LYS A 32 -10.72 20.12 -4.64
CA LYS A 32 -9.40 19.61 -5.05
C LYS A 32 -8.90 18.61 -4.02
N HIS A 33 -8.27 17.55 -4.50
CA HIS A 33 -7.57 16.63 -3.60
C HIS A 33 -6.52 17.38 -2.77
N PRO A 34 -6.42 17.10 -1.46
CA PRO A 34 -5.36 17.65 -0.65
C PRO A 34 -3.99 17.26 -1.26
N GLY A 35 -2.98 18.11 -1.08
CA GLY A 35 -1.63 17.80 -1.52
C GLY A 35 -1.38 17.92 -3.02
N ARG A 36 -2.27 18.55 -3.79
CA ARG A 36 -2.11 18.72 -5.25
C ARG A 36 -2.09 17.42 -6.05
N GLU A 37 -2.79 16.43 -5.62
CA GLU A 37 -2.90 15.12 -6.29
C GLU A 37 -3.82 15.17 -7.52
N TRP A 38 -3.54 16.11 -8.41
CA TRP A 38 -4.38 16.50 -9.56
C TRP A 38 -4.72 15.34 -10.52
N VAL A 39 -3.94 14.29 -10.55
CA VAL A 39 -4.20 13.10 -11.38
C VAL A 39 -5.52 12.43 -10.99
N TYR A 40 -5.96 12.60 -9.76
CA TYR A 40 -7.21 12.02 -9.25
C TYR A 40 -8.43 12.95 -9.40
N ASP A 41 -8.24 14.24 -9.72
CA ASP A 41 -9.32 15.26 -9.76
C ASP A 41 -10.47 14.90 -10.72
N ASN A 42 -10.17 14.20 -11.81
CA ASN A 42 -11.15 13.77 -12.80
C ASN A 42 -11.31 12.24 -12.83
N ALA A 43 -10.80 11.54 -11.83
CA ALA A 43 -10.90 10.09 -11.77
C ALA A 43 -12.35 9.67 -11.48
N ARG A 44 -12.87 8.72 -12.25
CA ARG A 44 -14.16 8.10 -11.95
C ARG A 44 -13.99 7.11 -10.81
N HIS A 45 -14.63 7.40 -9.68
CA HIS A 45 -14.65 6.50 -8.54
C HIS A 45 -15.36 5.18 -8.90
N ARG A 46 -14.80 4.08 -8.46
CA ARG A 46 -15.33 2.73 -8.66
C ARG A 46 -15.23 1.93 -7.38
N ILE A 47 -16.16 1.02 -7.17
CA ILE A 47 -16.09 0.02 -6.11
C ILE A 47 -15.30 -1.17 -6.62
N LEU A 48 -14.27 -1.55 -5.89
CA LEU A 48 -13.55 -2.79 -6.08
C LEU A 48 -13.96 -3.77 -4.98
N ILE A 49 -14.32 -4.98 -5.36
CA ILE A 49 -14.67 -6.05 -4.43
C ILE A 49 -13.69 -7.20 -4.64
N GLU A 50 -12.92 -7.48 -3.61
CA GLU A 50 -11.86 -8.49 -3.65
C GLU A 50 -12.14 -9.62 -2.67
N ALA A 51 -11.54 -10.77 -2.91
CA ALA A 51 -11.53 -11.85 -1.94
C ALA A 51 -10.74 -11.42 -0.70
N TYR A 52 -11.27 -11.72 0.49
CA TYR A 52 -10.56 -11.47 1.73
C TYR A 52 -9.26 -12.29 1.77
N ILE A 53 -8.16 -11.64 2.04
CA ILE A 53 -6.86 -12.26 2.22
C ILE A 53 -6.67 -12.50 3.72
N PRO A 54 -6.69 -13.77 4.19
CA PRO A 54 -6.41 -14.07 5.59
C PRO A 54 -4.98 -13.69 5.94
N SER A 55 -4.78 -13.23 7.14
CA SER A 55 -3.46 -12.85 7.63
C SER A 55 -3.24 -13.36 9.05
N ASP A 56 -1.98 -13.66 9.37
CA ASP A 56 -1.55 -14.15 10.66
C ASP A 56 -0.90 -13.01 11.46
N PRO A 57 -1.55 -12.51 12.53
CA PRO A 57 -1.00 -11.42 13.33
C PRO A 57 0.36 -11.76 13.96
N GLU A 58 0.63 -13.03 14.28
CA GLU A 58 1.91 -13.46 14.86
C GLU A 58 3.07 -13.31 13.86
N LYS A 59 2.77 -13.40 12.56
CA LYS A 59 3.73 -13.19 11.47
C LYS A 59 3.79 -11.75 10.95
N GLY A 60 3.11 -10.83 11.60
CA GLY A 60 3.10 -9.41 11.19
C GLY A 60 1.86 -8.99 10.38
N GLY A 61 0.85 -9.86 10.36
CA GLY A 61 -0.38 -9.59 9.61
C GLY A 61 -0.22 -9.79 8.09
N LEU A 62 -0.99 -9.05 7.32
CA LEU A 62 -0.80 -8.95 5.87
C LEU A 62 0.33 -7.94 5.60
N ILE A 63 1.48 -8.45 5.17
CA ILE A 63 2.66 -7.62 4.89
C ILE A 63 2.48 -6.99 3.52
N ASP A 64 2.68 -5.66 3.48
CA ASP A 64 2.54 -4.83 2.30
C ASP A 64 3.93 -4.39 1.82
N TYR A 65 4.28 -4.74 0.58
CA TYR A 65 5.56 -4.43 -0.05
C TYR A 65 5.33 -3.34 -1.11
N LYS A 66 5.76 -2.12 -0.81
CA LYS A 66 5.52 -0.92 -1.62
C LYS A 66 6.78 -0.53 -2.36
N PHE A 67 6.87 -0.93 -3.62
CA PHE A 67 8.03 -0.69 -4.47
C PHE A 67 7.97 0.70 -5.09
N PHE A 68 8.96 1.53 -4.82
CA PHE A 68 9.14 2.83 -5.46
C PHE A 68 9.94 2.66 -6.74
N CYS A 69 9.27 2.93 -7.86
CA CYS A 69 9.82 2.75 -9.18
C CYS A 69 9.96 4.09 -9.91
N PHE A 70 11.13 4.28 -10.53
CA PHE A 70 11.46 5.46 -11.32
C PHE A 70 11.87 4.99 -12.72
N ALA A 71 11.20 5.50 -13.76
CA ALA A 71 11.39 5.07 -15.14
C ALA A 71 11.40 3.52 -15.29
N GLY A 72 10.46 2.85 -14.61
CA GLY A 72 10.31 1.40 -14.64
C GLY A 72 11.33 0.61 -13.82
N LYS A 73 12.20 1.25 -13.04
CA LYS A 73 13.19 0.59 -12.19
C LYS A 73 12.84 0.79 -10.71
N ALA A 74 12.70 -0.30 -9.97
CA ALA A 74 12.56 -0.22 -8.52
C ALA A 74 13.89 0.15 -7.89
N GLU A 75 13.88 1.16 -7.01
CA GLU A 75 15.10 1.63 -6.33
C GLU A 75 15.07 1.29 -4.84
N TYR A 76 13.94 1.41 -4.19
CA TYR A 76 13.75 1.02 -2.81
C TYR A 76 12.29 0.57 -2.57
N LEU A 77 12.00 0.08 -1.39
CA LEU A 77 10.64 -0.28 -1.01
C LEU A 77 10.36 0.02 0.46
N TYR A 78 9.10 0.28 0.76
CA TYR A 78 8.60 0.18 2.13
C TYR A 78 8.09 -1.23 2.38
N VAL A 79 8.36 -1.75 3.56
CA VAL A 79 7.75 -2.96 4.09
C VAL A 79 6.89 -2.56 5.27
N ILE A 80 5.58 -2.78 5.15
CA ILE A 80 4.61 -2.42 6.18
C ILE A 80 4.05 -3.70 6.79
N ALA A 81 4.16 -3.81 8.10
CA ALA A 81 3.66 -4.96 8.86
C ALA A 81 2.86 -4.51 10.08
N ASP A 82 2.35 -5.48 10.83
CA ASP A 82 1.55 -5.29 12.05
C ASP A 82 0.29 -4.45 11.85
N ARG A 83 -0.20 -4.34 10.60
CA ARG A 83 -1.45 -3.63 10.29
C ARG A 83 -2.64 -4.48 10.73
N SER A 84 -3.43 -3.95 11.66
CA SER A 84 -4.75 -4.49 12.00
C SER A 84 -5.78 -3.36 12.04
N VAL A 85 -7.07 -3.72 11.99
CA VAL A 85 -8.14 -2.73 12.08
C VAL A 85 -8.05 -2.03 13.45
N GLY A 86 -7.80 -0.72 13.44
CA GLY A 86 -7.67 0.11 14.65
C GLY A 86 -6.28 0.13 15.29
N SER A 87 -5.25 -0.47 14.67
CA SER A 87 -3.86 -0.33 15.10
C SER A 87 -3.00 0.34 14.04
N ASP A 88 -1.97 1.04 14.51
CA ASP A 88 -0.98 1.66 13.65
C ASP A 88 -0.08 0.58 13.03
N ALA A 89 0.01 0.59 11.72
CA ALA A 89 0.98 -0.20 10.99
C ALA A 89 2.40 0.27 11.31
N LYS A 90 3.38 -0.59 11.08
CA LYS A 90 4.80 -0.28 11.25
C LYS A 90 5.51 -0.35 9.90
N LEU A 91 6.31 0.66 9.60
CA LEU A 91 6.98 0.84 8.33
C LEU A 91 8.49 0.68 8.47
N GLY A 92 9.09 -0.03 7.53
CA GLY A 92 10.52 -0.11 7.34
C GLY A 92 10.91 0.20 5.91
N ILE A 93 12.03 0.87 5.72
CA ILE A 93 12.59 1.21 4.41
C ILE A 93 13.68 0.20 4.07
N PHE A 94 13.65 -0.32 2.84
CA PHE A 94 14.56 -1.36 2.38
C PHE A 94 15.12 -1.01 1.01
N THR A 95 16.35 -1.45 0.75
CA THR A 95 16.91 -1.43 -0.61
C THR A 95 16.17 -2.42 -1.50
N LYS A 96 16.36 -2.30 -2.82
CA LYS A 96 15.87 -3.31 -3.79
C LYS A 96 16.52 -4.68 -3.63
N SER A 97 17.60 -4.81 -2.86
CA SER A 97 18.20 -6.09 -2.48
C SER A 97 17.57 -6.70 -1.23
N PHE A 98 16.57 -6.00 -0.65
CA PHE A 98 15.88 -6.36 0.60
C PHE A 98 16.76 -6.21 1.84
N GLU A 99 17.62 -5.21 1.86
CA GLU A 99 18.43 -4.85 3.02
C GLU A 99 17.76 -3.66 3.73
N ARG A 100 17.61 -3.74 5.06
CA ARG A 100 17.01 -2.65 5.85
C ARG A 100 17.90 -1.42 5.79
N LEU A 101 17.31 -0.28 5.45
CA LEU A 101 17.96 1.02 5.51
C LEU A 101 17.77 1.66 6.91
N PRO A 102 18.76 2.46 7.38
CA PRO A 102 18.71 3.10 8.69
C PRO A 102 17.92 4.42 8.65
N TYR A 103 16.85 4.45 7.86
CA TYR A 103 15.99 5.62 7.71
C TYR A 103 14.59 5.28 8.20
N GLU A 104 13.95 6.26 8.83
CA GLU A 104 12.58 6.13 9.32
C GLU A 104 11.73 7.27 8.77
N ARG A 105 10.50 6.96 8.45
CA ARG A 105 9.50 7.95 8.04
C ARG A 105 8.86 8.56 9.28
N MET A 106 8.87 9.90 9.38
CA MET A 106 8.52 10.61 10.62
C MET A 106 7.04 10.54 11.00
N ASP A 107 6.17 10.32 10.04
CA ASP A 107 4.71 10.22 10.23
C ASP A 107 4.21 8.78 10.42
N GLU A 108 5.12 7.79 10.46
CA GLU A 108 4.81 6.36 10.61
C GLU A 108 5.56 5.76 11.81
N LYS A 109 5.03 4.68 12.36
CA LYS A 109 5.76 3.94 13.41
C LYS A 109 6.84 3.06 12.79
N PRO A 110 8.06 3.07 13.36
CA PRO A 110 9.15 2.26 12.82
C PRO A 110 8.86 0.77 12.95
N LEU A 111 9.24 0.03 11.91
CA LEU A 111 9.19 -1.43 11.89
C LEU A 111 10.28 -2.00 12.80
N ASN A 112 9.89 -2.55 13.93
CA ASN A 112 10.79 -3.14 14.93
C ASN A 112 10.86 -4.68 14.89
N ARG A 113 10.28 -5.26 13.84
CA ARG A 113 10.24 -6.70 13.58
C ARG A 113 11.19 -7.04 12.44
N ASN A 114 11.88 -8.15 12.52
CA ASN A 114 12.59 -8.72 11.37
C ASN A 114 11.57 -9.37 10.42
N ILE A 115 11.49 -8.87 9.20
CA ILE A 115 10.70 -9.47 8.12
C ILE A 115 11.65 -10.20 7.20
N PRO A 116 11.52 -11.52 7.06
CA PRO A 116 12.36 -12.27 6.13
C PRO A 116 12.04 -11.89 4.68
N ARG A 117 13.06 -11.93 3.83
CA ARG A 117 12.86 -11.75 2.39
C ARG A 117 11.91 -12.83 1.86
N PRO A 118 10.82 -12.47 1.14
CA PRO A 118 9.92 -13.45 0.53
C PRO A 118 10.65 -14.39 -0.44
N LYS A 119 10.24 -15.65 -0.52
CA LYS A 119 10.85 -16.62 -1.44
C LYS A 119 10.70 -16.18 -2.91
N ASN A 120 9.57 -15.62 -3.26
CA ASN A 120 9.24 -15.12 -4.61
C ASN A 120 9.54 -13.61 -4.78
N TYR A 121 10.41 -13.03 -3.95
CA TYR A 121 10.76 -11.61 -4.00
C TYR A 121 11.28 -11.17 -5.38
N SER A 122 12.02 -12.01 -6.07
CA SER A 122 12.52 -11.71 -7.42
C SER A 122 11.39 -11.51 -8.42
N ASP A 123 10.32 -12.30 -8.31
CA ASP A 123 9.14 -12.16 -9.14
C ASP A 123 8.33 -10.92 -8.76
N MET A 124 8.21 -10.61 -7.46
CA MET A 124 7.60 -9.37 -6.99
C MET A 124 8.31 -8.15 -7.57
N LEU A 125 9.63 -8.13 -7.51
CA LEU A 125 10.45 -7.05 -8.07
C LEU A 125 10.23 -6.91 -9.59
N ALA A 126 10.22 -8.02 -10.32
CA ALA A 126 9.96 -8.04 -11.76
C ALA A 126 8.56 -7.52 -12.10
N TYR A 127 7.54 -7.94 -11.35
CA TYR A 127 6.16 -7.45 -11.53
C TYR A 127 6.05 -5.95 -11.22
N ALA A 128 6.64 -5.49 -10.13
CA ALA A 128 6.64 -4.06 -9.79
C ALA A 128 7.25 -3.22 -10.91
N GLN A 129 8.41 -3.60 -11.43
CA GLN A 129 9.09 -2.91 -12.52
C GLN A 129 8.27 -2.95 -13.82
N ARG A 130 7.66 -4.10 -14.15
CA ARG A 130 6.81 -4.24 -15.34
C ARG A 130 5.57 -3.36 -15.26
N LEU A 131 4.91 -3.31 -14.10
CA LEU A 131 3.73 -2.47 -13.87
C LEU A 131 4.07 -0.98 -13.91
N ALA A 132 5.25 -0.61 -13.40
CA ALA A 132 5.72 0.77 -13.37
C ALA A 132 6.30 1.26 -14.70
N ALA A 133 6.62 0.36 -15.64
CA ALA A 133 7.34 0.70 -16.88
C ALA A 133 6.71 1.84 -17.73
N PRO A 134 5.37 2.00 -17.82
CA PRO A 134 4.76 3.10 -18.58
C PRO A 134 4.88 4.48 -17.91
N PHE A 135 5.34 4.55 -16.65
CA PHE A 135 5.27 5.76 -15.83
C PHE A 135 6.66 6.29 -15.48
N PRO A 136 6.87 7.62 -15.47
CA PRO A 136 8.13 8.19 -14.98
C PRO A 136 8.37 7.91 -13.50
N HIS A 137 7.30 7.86 -12.69
CA HIS A 137 7.29 7.42 -11.30
C HIS A 137 6.01 6.68 -11.00
N ALA A 138 6.10 5.59 -10.26
CA ALA A 138 4.95 4.92 -9.65
C ALA A 138 5.40 4.11 -8.44
N ARG A 139 4.58 4.08 -7.39
CA ARG A 139 4.68 3.13 -6.30
C ARG A 139 3.76 1.95 -6.61
N ILE A 140 4.31 0.75 -6.57
CA ILE A 140 3.57 -0.49 -6.81
C ILE A 140 3.49 -1.27 -5.50
N ASP A 141 2.27 -1.50 -5.03
CA ASP A 141 2.01 -2.18 -3.77
C ASP A 141 1.62 -3.63 -4.05
N LEU A 142 2.37 -4.56 -3.48
CA LEU A 142 2.18 -6.00 -3.64
C LEU A 142 2.12 -6.68 -2.27
N TYR A 143 1.35 -7.74 -2.21
CA TYR A 143 1.29 -8.66 -1.08
C TYR A 143 1.88 -10.01 -1.49
N ASP A 144 2.50 -10.69 -0.52
CA ASP A 144 2.86 -12.09 -0.64
C ASP A 144 2.18 -12.87 0.48
N GLN A 145 1.21 -13.68 0.12
CA GLN A 145 0.49 -14.51 1.06
C GLN A 145 0.52 -15.96 0.57
N ASP A 146 1.12 -16.84 1.38
CA ASP A 146 1.29 -18.26 1.05
C ASP A 146 1.98 -18.49 -0.29
N GLU A 147 3.04 -17.72 -0.55
CA GLU A 147 3.82 -17.73 -1.79
C GLU A 147 3.00 -17.34 -3.05
N ILE A 148 1.85 -16.67 -2.85
CA ILE A 148 1.03 -16.12 -3.93
C ILE A 148 1.15 -14.61 -3.93
N ILE A 149 1.73 -14.05 -4.99
CA ILE A 149 1.85 -12.60 -5.17
C ILE A 149 0.47 -12.05 -5.56
N ARG A 150 0.04 -11.03 -4.84
CA ARG A 150 -1.20 -10.29 -5.13
C ARG A 150 -0.89 -8.83 -5.36
N PHE A 151 -1.57 -8.27 -6.32
CA PHE A 151 -1.52 -6.84 -6.60
C PHE A 151 -2.39 -6.08 -5.59
N GLY A 152 -1.87 -4.99 -5.04
CA GLY A 152 -2.58 -4.08 -4.17
C GLY A 152 -3.04 -2.83 -4.93
N GLU A 153 -2.12 -1.91 -5.18
CA GLU A 153 -2.43 -0.65 -5.88
C GLU A 153 -1.25 -0.10 -6.66
N ILE A 154 -1.54 0.87 -7.53
CA ILE A 154 -0.55 1.78 -8.12
C ILE A 154 -0.81 3.16 -7.55
N THR A 155 0.20 3.79 -6.96
CA THR A 155 0.13 5.14 -6.41
C THR A 155 1.09 6.06 -7.17
N PHE A 156 0.58 7.21 -7.62
CA PHE A 156 1.37 8.20 -8.36
C PHE A 156 1.90 9.32 -7.47
N PHE A 157 1.21 9.62 -6.38
CA PHE A 157 1.58 10.67 -5.42
C PHE A 157 1.60 10.07 -4.01
N ASP A 158 2.71 9.43 -3.62
CA ASP A 158 2.84 8.92 -2.26
C ASP A 158 3.00 10.08 -1.28
N GLY A 159 2.09 10.14 -0.27
CA GLY A 159 2.06 11.22 0.71
C GLY A 159 2.08 12.62 0.11
N SER A 160 1.62 12.77 -1.15
CA SER A 160 1.64 14.04 -1.89
C SER A 160 3.05 14.65 -2.04
N GLY A 161 4.10 13.87 -1.82
CA GLY A 161 5.49 14.32 -1.84
C GLY A 161 5.93 15.12 -0.60
N TYR A 162 5.15 15.10 0.48
CA TYR A 162 5.44 15.85 1.72
C TYR A 162 5.96 14.96 2.86
N MET A 163 6.40 13.76 2.55
CA MET A 163 6.97 12.86 3.53
C MET A 163 8.31 13.40 4.04
N THR A 164 8.53 13.24 5.32
CA THR A 164 9.80 13.59 5.97
C THR A 164 10.45 12.36 6.56
N PHE A 165 11.78 12.33 6.51
CA PHE A 165 12.57 11.18 6.96
C PHE A 165 13.57 11.57 8.04
N PHE A 166 14.02 10.57 8.81
CA PHE A 166 15.11 10.72 9.75
C PHE A 166 16.10 9.55 9.59
N PRO A 167 17.41 9.80 9.49
CA PRO A 167 18.03 11.11 9.20
C PRO A 167 17.60 11.69 7.85
N ASP A 168 17.70 13.01 7.72
CA ASP A 168 17.25 13.82 6.60
C ASP A 168 17.95 13.53 5.25
N GLN A 169 19.03 12.75 5.27
CA GLN A 169 19.82 12.42 4.07
C GLN A 169 19.14 11.38 3.14
N PHE A 170 17.95 10.93 3.46
CA PHE A 170 17.21 9.99 2.58
C PHE A 170 16.49 10.70 1.43
N ASP A 171 16.28 12.01 1.54
CA ASP A 171 15.58 12.84 0.54
C ASP A 171 16.37 13.01 -0.77
#